data_beff4dbc4fa196245da4b6498e52dc37
#
_entry.id   beff4dbc4fa196245da4b6498e52dc37
#
_cell.length_a   1.000
_cell.length_b   1.000
_cell.length_c   1.000
_cell.angle_alpha   90.00
_cell.angle_beta   90.00
_cell.angle_gamma   90.00
#
_symmetry.space_group_name_H-M   'P 1'
#
loop_
_entity.id
_entity.type
_entity.pdbx_description
1 polymer ?
#
loop_
_entity_poly.entity_id
_entity_poly.type
_entity_poly.pdbx_seq_one_letter_code
_entity_poly.pdbx_strand_id
1 'polypeptide(L)'
;MSKTLIEDALGDPRNAEALAWASDFSYYPEAEAKPKFRDELGLDARLFSVGNTQAYVATNGDHIVVAFRGTEAPTSLEGVKDWLLTDAANLLIVPEGRLGTDLAAAGVGARFHQGFVNALADIWEPVYQTVDQEMKATERPLWITGHSLGGALALLAAWLFLRRMVNVHQIYTFGGPMIGNQAAVAAMDREFAGKIFRYVNVPDPVPKLPTVSLVANQYTHCQQEIMLGVAGAAGAAADFFQQLGKKTVDGILNATLLDDIWKGLQERIGAHGMDSYRKLLADLFKK
;
A
#
# COMPACT_ATOMS: atom_id res chain seq x y z
N MET A 1 -5.78 -7.30 -24.87
CA MET A 1 -5.14 -8.56 -24.45
C MET A 1 -5.25 -8.62 -22.94
N SER A 2 -5.71 -9.73 -22.38
CA SER A 2 -5.75 -9.93 -20.92
C SER A 2 -4.33 -9.86 -20.35
N LYS A 3 -4.16 -9.18 -19.21
CA LYS A 3 -2.87 -9.04 -18.51
C LYS A 3 -2.72 -10.25 -17.60
N THR A 4 -1.83 -11.15 -17.97
CA THR A 4 -1.61 -12.42 -17.24
C THR A 4 -0.45 -12.26 -16.25
N LEU A 5 -0.63 -12.74 -15.03
CA LEU A 5 0.44 -12.84 -14.04
C LEU A 5 1.43 -13.95 -14.42
N ILE A 6 2.71 -13.72 -14.15
CA ILE A 6 3.80 -14.64 -14.48
C ILE A 6 4.45 -15.08 -13.17
N GLU A 7 4.22 -16.33 -12.79
CA GLU A 7 4.65 -16.88 -11.51
C GLU A 7 6.17 -16.95 -11.40
N ASP A 8 6.85 -17.49 -12.41
CA ASP A 8 8.29 -17.77 -12.37
C ASP A 8 9.21 -16.54 -12.51
N ALA A 9 8.61 -15.33 -12.50
CA ALA A 9 9.36 -14.08 -12.69
C ALA A 9 9.17 -13.12 -11.52
N LEU A 10 10.15 -13.09 -10.60
CA LEU A 10 10.19 -12.14 -9.49
C LEU A 10 10.40 -10.71 -10.01
N GLY A 11 9.49 -9.81 -9.64
CA GLY A 11 9.57 -8.40 -9.97
C GLY A 11 9.37 -8.08 -11.46
N ASP A 12 8.80 -8.98 -12.23
CA ASP A 12 8.53 -8.74 -13.65
C ASP A 12 7.61 -7.52 -13.82
N PRO A 13 7.98 -6.55 -14.66
CA PRO A 13 7.15 -5.36 -14.88
C PRO A 13 5.73 -5.67 -15.39
N ARG A 14 5.52 -6.80 -16.09
CA ARG A 14 4.19 -7.24 -16.52
C ARG A 14 3.29 -7.59 -15.34
N ASN A 15 3.86 -8.19 -14.28
CA ASN A 15 3.14 -8.42 -13.02
C ASN A 15 2.77 -7.10 -12.35
N ALA A 16 3.68 -6.11 -12.38
CA ALA A 16 3.38 -4.77 -11.87
C ALA A 16 2.24 -4.11 -12.65
N GLU A 17 2.20 -4.23 -13.98
CA GLU A 17 1.09 -3.72 -14.78
C GLU A 17 -0.24 -4.39 -14.41
N ALA A 18 -0.29 -5.72 -14.34
CA ALA A 18 -1.50 -6.46 -13.98
C ALA A 18 -2.00 -6.09 -12.57
N LEU A 19 -1.09 -5.99 -11.59
CA LEU A 19 -1.41 -5.67 -10.21
C LEU A 19 -1.73 -4.17 -10.00
N ALA A 20 -1.21 -3.28 -10.84
CA ALA A 20 -1.65 -1.88 -10.88
C ALA A 20 -3.11 -1.77 -11.35
N TRP A 21 -3.51 -2.57 -12.33
CA TRP A 21 -4.91 -2.66 -12.73
C TRP A 21 -5.80 -3.24 -11.63
N ALA A 22 -5.36 -4.30 -10.94
CA ALA A 22 -6.10 -4.85 -9.81
C ALA A 22 -6.27 -3.81 -8.68
N SER A 23 -5.21 -3.02 -8.39
CA SER A 23 -5.27 -1.92 -7.43
C SER A 23 -6.21 -0.80 -7.86
N ASP A 24 -6.27 -0.47 -9.16
CA ASP A 24 -7.22 0.49 -9.70
C ASP A 24 -8.66 -0.01 -9.60
N PHE A 25 -8.89 -1.27 -9.96
CA PHE A 25 -10.23 -1.88 -9.90
C PHE A 25 -10.77 -1.97 -8.47
N SER A 26 -9.90 -1.97 -7.47
CA SER A 26 -10.34 -1.98 -6.06
C SER A 26 -11.09 -0.71 -5.64
N TYR A 27 -11.04 0.38 -6.41
CA TYR A 27 -11.78 1.62 -6.14
C TYR A 27 -13.22 1.60 -6.66
N TYR A 28 -13.56 0.67 -7.54
CA TYR A 28 -14.89 0.59 -8.12
C TYR A 28 -15.85 -0.21 -7.22
N PRO A 29 -17.17 0.12 -7.26
CA PRO A 29 -18.19 -0.74 -6.65
C PRO A 29 -18.22 -2.11 -7.31
N GLU A 30 -18.69 -3.11 -6.59
CA GLU A 30 -18.63 -4.52 -6.99
C GLU A 30 -19.19 -4.79 -8.39
N ALA A 31 -20.31 -4.16 -8.74
CA ALA A 31 -20.96 -4.32 -10.05
C ALA A 31 -20.06 -3.89 -11.22
N GLU A 32 -19.18 -2.90 -11.00
CA GLU A 32 -18.27 -2.40 -12.00
C GLU A 32 -16.91 -3.10 -11.95
N ALA A 33 -16.42 -3.43 -10.75
CA ALA A 33 -15.12 -4.06 -10.56
C ALA A 33 -15.09 -5.50 -11.10
N LYS A 34 -16.11 -6.31 -10.81
CA LYS A 34 -16.15 -7.72 -11.24
C LYS A 34 -15.95 -7.92 -12.74
N PRO A 35 -16.67 -7.23 -13.63
CA PRO A 35 -16.39 -7.30 -15.06
C PRO A 35 -14.95 -6.92 -15.41
N LYS A 36 -14.41 -5.87 -14.79
CA LYS A 36 -13.03 -5.40 -15.05
C LYS A 36 -11.99 -6.45 -14.65
N PHE A 37 -12.12 -7.05 -13.45
CA PHE A 37 -11.25 -8.14 -13.03
C PHE A 37 -11.30 -9.33 -13.99
N ARG A 38 -12.51 -9.71 -14.42
CA ARG A 38 -12.68 -10.85 -15.33
C ARG A 38 -12.16 -10.54 -16.73
N ASP A 39 -12.54 -9.42 -17.31
CA ASP A 39 -12.29 -9.12 -18.72
C ASP A 39 -10.83 -8.70 -18.97
N GLU A 40 -10.19 -7.99 -18.02
CA GLU A 40 -8.82 -7.50 -18.14
C GLU A 40 -7.77 -8.43 -17.54
N LEU A 41 -8.10 -9.13 -16.44
CA LEU A 41 -7.16 -9.95 -15.68
C LEU A 41 -7.49 -11.45 -15.69
N GLY A 42 -8.66 -11.84 -16.19
CA GLY A 42 -9.10 -13.23 -16.17
C GLY A 42 -9.36 -13.76 -14.76
N LEU A 43 -9.78 -12.92 -13.82
CA LEU A 43 -9.98 -13.23 -12.41
C LEU A 43 -11.44 -13.02 -12.00
N ASP A 44 -12.02 -13.97 -11.28
CA ASP A 44 -13.31 -13.78 -10.62
C ASP A 44 -13.11 -13.11 -9.25
N ALA A 45 -13.70 -11.92 -9.08
CA ALA A 45 -13.47 -11.07 -7.92
C ALA A 45 -14.65 -11.07 -6.94
N ARG A 46 -14.35 -11.06 -5.64
CA ARG A 46 -15.28 -10.91 -4.54
C ARG A 46 -14.90 -9.70 -3.68
N LEU A 47 -15.87 -8.84 -3.42
CA LEU A 47 -15.71 -7.64 -2.58
C LEU A 47 -15.80 -7.98 -1.09
N PHE A 48 -14.92 -7.36 -0.31
CA PHE A 48 -14.98 -7.25 1.16
C PHE A 48 -14.94 -5.77 1.52
N SER A 49 -15.95 -5.29 2.24
CA SER A 49 -16.07 -3.88 2.60
C SER A 49 -16.69 -3.72 3.98
N VAL A 50 -16.01 -2.99 4.86
CA VAL A 50 -16.49 -2.61 6.19
C VAL A 50 -16.11 -1.15 6.43
N GLY A 51 -17.11 -0.30 6.67
CA GLY A 51 -16.88 1.14 6.79
C GLY A 51 -16.20 1.70 5.54
N ASN A 52 -15.05 2.34 5.74
CA ASN A 52 -14.25 2.92 4.65
C ASN A 52 -13.15 1.98 4.13
N THR A 53 -13.01 0.78 4.70
CA THR A 53 -11.99 -0.19 4.28
C THR A 53 -12.57 -1.18 3.29
N GLN A 54 -11.87 -1.40 2.18
CA GLN A 54 -12.33 -2.25 1.09
C GLN A 54 -11.18 -3.05 0.49
N ALA A 55 -11.45 -4.31 0.15
CA ALA A 55 -10.55 -5.16 -0.61
C ALA A 55 -11.33 -6.07 -1.56
N TYR A 56 -10.67 -6.52 -2.61
CA TYR A 56 -11.12 -7.60 -3.46
C TYR A 56 -10.20 -8.81 -3.29
N VAL A 57 -10.79 -9.99 -3.16
CA VAL A 57 -10.12 -11.27 -3.39
C VAL A 57 -10.55 -11.75 -4.76
N ALA A 58 -9.62 -11.86 -5.69
CA ALA A 58 -9.87 -12.21 -7.08
C ALA A 58 -9.07 -13.47 -7.45
N THR A 59 -9.72 -14.45 -8.04
CA THR A 59 -9.13 -15.78 -8.25
C THR A 59 -9.41 -16.33 -9.65
N ASN A 60 -8.54 -17.22 -10.11
CA ASN A 60 -8.79 -18.14 -11.21
C ASN A 60 -8.12 -19.49 -10.91
N GLY A 61 -7.98 -20.36 -11.91
CA GLY A 61 -7.32 -21.67 -11.75
C GLY A 61 -5.84 -21.58 -11.33
N ASP A 62 -5.17 -20.46 -11.63
CA ASP A 62 -3.72 -20.33 -11.54
C ASP A 62 -3.27 -19.34 -10.45
N HIS A 63 -4.10 -18.36 -10.07
CA HIS A 63 -3.69 -17.27 -9.19
C HIS A 63 -4.75 -16.87 -8.17
N ILE A 64 -4.29 -16.33 -7.03
CA ILE A 64 -5.10 -15.61 -6.05
C ILE A 64 -4.51 -14.20 -5.93
N VAL A 65 -5.33 -13.17 -6.08
CA VAL A 65 -4.94 -11.77 -5.94
C VAL A 65 -5.77 -11.12 -4.84
N VAL A 66 -5.12 -10.49 -3.86
CA VAL A 66 -5.79 -9.63 -2.88
C VAL A 66 -5.42 -8.18 -3.20
N ALA A 67 -6.42 -7.39 -3.58
CA ALA A 67 -6.25 -5.98 -3.93
C ALA A 67 -6.94 -5.09 -2.91
N PHE A 68 -6.16 -4.33 -2.13
CA PHE A 68 -6.66 -3.37 -1.15
C PHE A 68 -6.89 -2.00 -1.77
N ARG A 69 -8.08 -1.43 -1.53
CA ARG A 69 -8.40 -0.07 -1.92
C ARG A 69 -7.64 0.93 -1.03
N GLY A 70 -7.18 2.02 -1.64
CA GLY A 70 -6.78 3.23 -0.91
C GLY A 70 -7.98 4.01 -0.39
N THR A 71 -7.71 5.22 0.11
CA THR A 71 -8.76 6.12 0.58
C THR A 71 -9.67 6.56 -0.58
N GLU A 72 -10.97 6.74 -0.32
CA GLU A 72 -11.92 7.16 -1.36
C GLU A 72 -11.55 8.49 -2.00
N ALA A 73 -11.80 8.56 -3.30
CA ALA A 73 -11.52 9.64 -4.23
C ALA A 73 -10.03 10.00 -4.38
N PRO A 74 -9.36 9.45 -5.41
CA PRO A 74 -8.00 9.88 -5.79
C PRO A 74 -7.92 11.36 -6.20
N THR A 75 -9.06 12.04 -6.29
CA THR A 75 -9.18 13.47 -6.60
C THR A 75 -9.36 14.36 -5.36
N SER A 76 -9.63 13.78 -4.17
CA SER A 76 -9.67 14.53 -2.92
C SER A 76 -8.72 13.90 -1.90
N LEU A 77 -7.76 14.68 -1.42
CA LEU A 77 -6.86 14.26 -0.35
C LEU A 77 -7.52 14.32 1.04
N GLU A 78 -8.81 14.61 1.14
CA GLU A 78 -9.47 14.76 2.45
C GLU A 78 -9.37 13.50 3.28
N GLY A 79 -9.61 12.33 2.68
CA GLY A 79 -9.40 11.07 3.36
C GLY A 79 -7.94 10.76 3.69
N VAL A 80 -6.99 11.26 2.89
CA VAL A 80 -5.55 11.18 3.19
C VAL A 80 -5.21 12.11 4.35
N LYS A 81 -5.85 13.28 4.44
CA LYS A 81 -5.69 14.24 5.53
C LYS A 81 -6.03 13.62 6.88
N ASP A 82 -7.12 12.87 6.96
CA ASP A 82 -7.61 12.31 8.22
C ASP A 82 -6.62 11.32 8.85
N TRP A 83 -5.97 10.45 8.10
CA TRP A 83 -4.99 9.52 8.66
C TRP A 83 -3.56 10.06 8.70
N LEU A 84 -3.25 11.13 7.95
CA LEU A 84 -1.93 11.78 7.95
C LEU A 84 -1.78 12.84 9.04
N LEU A 85 -2.85 13.59 9.34
CA LEU A 85 -2.78 14.81 10.13
C LEU A 85 -3.50 14.70 11.48
N THR A 86 -4.34 13.67 11.70
CA THR A 86 -4.92 13.45 13.02
C THR A 86 -3.90 12.77 13.92
N ASP A 87 -3.50 13.43 15.00
CA ASP A 87 -2.53 12.93 15.99
C ASP A 87 -2.84 11.51 16.47
N ALA A 88 -4.12 11.16 16.60
CA ALA A 88 -4.57 9.86 17.06
C ALA A 88 -4.37 8.74 16.04
N ALA A 89 -4.45 9.03 14.72
CA ALA A 89 -4.29 8.02 13.68
C ALA A 89 -2.83 7.80 13.27
N ASN A 90 -1.98 8.81 13.48
CA ASN A 90 -0.55 8.80 13.09
C ASN A 90 0.38 8.24 14.17
N LEU A 91 -0.16 7.57 15.18
CA LEU A 91 0.65 6.97 16.24
C LEU A 91 1.27 5.65 15.78
N LEU A 92 2.56 5.50 16.11
CA LEU A 92 3.22 4.20 16.12
C LEU A 92 2.88 3.47 17.40
N ILE A 93 2.04 2.46 17.30
CA ILE A 93 1.60 1.66 18.45
C ILE A 93 2.42 0.39 18.63
N VAL A 94 2.49 -0.06 19.88
CA VAL A 94 2.76 -1.46 20.18
C VAL A 94 1.57 -2.24 19.61
N PRO A 95 1.82 -3.36 18.92
CA PRO A 95 0.73 -4.18 18.41
C PRO A 95 -0.22 -4.62 19.54
N GLU A 96 -1.48 -4.24 19.45
CA GLU A 96 -2.54 -4.55 20.39
C GLU A 96 -3.84 -4.90 19.64
N GLY A 97 -4.86 -5.37 20.39
CA GLY A 97 -6.17 -5.68 19.82
C GLY A 97 -6.20 -6.97 19.00
N ARG A 98 -7.14 -7.04 18.04
CA ARG A 98 -7.44 -8.27 17.28
C ARG A 98 -6.24 -8.79 16.45
N LEU A 99 -5.39 -7.91 15.97
CA LEU A 99 -4.19 -8.26 15.19
C LEU A 99 -2.91 -8.20 16.03
N GLY A 100 -3.00 -7.87 17.32
CA GLY A 100 -1.87 -7.57 18.18
C GLY A 100 -0.87 -8.72 18.29
N THR A 101 -1.34 -9.94 18.53
CA THR A 101 -0.47 -11.11 18.65
C THR A 101 0.33 -11.39 17.38
N ASP A 102 -0.33 -11.34 16.23
CA ASP A 102 0.30 -11.61 14.94
C ASP A 102 1.31 -10.52 14.57
N LEU A 103 1.00 -9.25 14.85
CA LEU A 103 1.90 -8.13 14.60
C LEU A 103 3.05 -8.07 15.62
N ALA A 104 2.84 -8.45 16.88
CA ALA A 104 3.90 -8.52 17.90
C ALA A 104 5.02 -9.51 17.53
N ALA A 105 4.74 -10.49 16.70
CA ALA A 105 5.73 -11.42 16.17
C ALA A 105 6.79 -10.76 15.29
N ALA A 106 6.63 -9.50 14.91
CA ALA A 106 7.70 -8.71 14.26
C ALA A 106 8.88 -8.42 15.18
N GLY A 107 8.71 -8.64 16.50
CA GLY A 107 9.77 -8.59 17.48
C GLY A 107 9.72 -7.40 18.43
N VAL A 108 10.66 -7.40 19.36
CA VAL A 108 10.76 -6.36 20.39
C VAL A 108 11.06 -5.00 19.75
N GLY A 109 10.30 -3.99 20.12
CA GLY A 109 10.45 -2.64 19.61
C GLY A 109 9.74 -2.35 18.28
N ALA A 110 9.15 -3.36 17.62
CA ALA A 110 8.35 -3.14 16.43
C ALA A 110 7.11 -2.31 16.76
N ARG A 111 6.86 -1.27 15.93
CA ARG A 111 5.72 -0.37 16.04
C ARG A 111 5.11 -0.18 14.66
N PHE A 112 3.80 -0.18 14.61
CA PHE A 112 3.04 -0.03 13.37
C PHE A 112 2.10 1.18 13.45
N HIS A 113 1.75 1.72 12.29
CA HIS A 113 0.80 2.83 12.19
C HIS A 113 -0.60 2.38 12.64
N GLN A 114 -1.12 3.00 13.70
CA GLN A 114 -2.39 2.60 14.34
C GLN A 114 -3.57 2.61 13.36
N GLY A 115 -3.70 3.67 12.56
CA GLY A 115 -4.81 3.79 11.62
C GLY A 115 -4.82 2.66 10.58
N PHE A 116 -3.65 2.21 10.11
CA PHE A 116 -3.58 1.11 9.15
C PHE A 116 -3.90 -0.24 9.80
N VAL A 117 -3.44 -0.46 11.03
CA VAL A 117 -3.76 -1.68 11.79
C VAL A 117 -5.26 -1.76 12.04
N ASN A 118 -5.90 -0.66 12.46
CA ASN A 118 -7.33 -0.62 12.71
C ASN A 118 -8.13 -0.86 11.42
N ALA A 119 -7.79 -0.18 10.33
CA ALA A 119 -8.45 -0.35 9.04
C ALA A 119 -8.36 -1.80 8.54
N LEU A 120 -7.18 -2.42 8.62
CA LEU A 120 -7.03 -3.83 8.23
C LEU A 120 -7.85 -4.76 9.14
N ALA A 121 -7.87 -4.51 10.46
CA ALA A 121 -8.59 -5.34 11.42
C ALA A 121 -10.08 -5.46 11.12
N ASP A 122 -10.68 -4.46 10.46
CA ASP A 122 -12.10 -4.45 10.12
C ASP A 122 -12.47 -5.50 9.06
N ILE A 123 -11.59 -5.75 8.08
CA ILE A 123 -11.86 -6.67 6.96
C ILE A 123 -10.98 -7.92 6.97
N TRP A 124 -10.03 -8.01 7.90
CA TRP A 124 -9.00 -9.08 7.87
C TRP A 124 -9.59 -10.48 7.88
N GLU A 125 -10.48 -10.77 8.84
CA GLU A 125 -10.93 -12.15 9.03
C GLU A 125 -11.68 -12.73 7.81
N PRO A 126 -12.66 -12.04 7.19
CA PRO A 126 -13.33 -12.55 6.01
C PRO A 126 -12.41 -12.64 4.78
N VAL A 127 -11.43 -11.75 4.63
CA VAL A 127 -10.42 -11.83 3.57
C VAL A 127 -9.54 -13.05 3.79
N TYR A 128 -9.00 -13.23 5.01
CA TYR A 128 -8.17 -14.39 5.35
C TYR A 128 -8.90 -15.71 5.12
N GLN A 129 -10.13 -15.85 5.64
CA GLN A 129 -10.92 -17.09 5.48
C GLN A 129 -11.16 -17.44 4.02
N THR A 130 -11.42 -16.44 3.18
CA THR A 130 -11.62 -16.67 1.75
C THR A 130 -10.33 -17.15 1.09
N VAL A 131 -9.20 -16.50 1.34
CA VAL A 131 -7.90 -16.91 0.80
C VAL A 131 -7.51 -18.30 1.30
N ASP A 132 -7.69 -18.59 2.59
CA ASP A 132 -7.40 -19.89 3.18
C ASP A 132 -8.24 -21.03 2.56
N GLN A 133 -9.53 -20.77 2.30
CA GLN A 133 -10.41 -21.71 1.61
C GLN A 133 -9.94 -21.97 0.16
N GLU A 134 -9.59 -20.92 -0.57
CA GLU A 134 -9.08 -21.01 -1.94
C GLU A 134 -7.74 -21.77 -2.01
N MET A 135 -6.83 -21.50 -1.07
CA MET A 135 -5.53 -22.21 -0.98
C MET A 135 -5.69 -23.68 -0.59
N LYS A 136 -6.64 -23.99 0.29
CA LYS A 136 -6.96 -25.40 0.65
C LYS A 136 -7.61 -26.17 -0.49
N ALA A 137 -8.37 -25.51 -1.34
CA ALA A 137 -8.97 -26.15 -2.51
C ALA A 137 -7.91 -26.46 -3.58
N THR A 138 -7.02 -25.53 -3.85
CA THR A 138 -5.90 -25.69 -4.79
C THR A 138 -4.80 -24.69 -4.41
N GLU A 139 -3.60 -25.21 -4.13
CA GLU A 139 -2.44 -24.35 -3.85
C GLU A 139 -2.05 -23.56 -5.11
N ARG A 140 -2.02 -22.25 -4.97
CA ARG A 140 -1.75 -21.28 -6.05
C ARG A 140 -0.96 -20.10 -5.51
N PRO A 141 -0.15 -19.40 -6.32
CA PRO A 141 0.54 -18.20 -5.89
C PRO A 141 -0.45 -17.12 -5.42
N LEU A 142 -0.21 -16.61 -4.20
CA LEU A 142 -0.94 -15.51 -3.61
C LEU A 142 -0.19 -14.20 -3.88
N TRP A 143 -0.83 -13.32 -4.64
CA TRP A 143 -0.37 -11.97 -4.94
C TRP A 143 -1.12 -10.95 -4.08
N ILE A 144 -0.40 -10.00 -3.52
CA ILE A 144 -1.01 -8.94 -2.72
C ILE A 144 -0.65 -7.59 -3.31
N THR A 145 -1.64 -6.72 -3.46
CA THR A 145 -1.44 -5.40 -4.06
C THR A 145 -2.31 -4.34 -3.42
N GLY A 146 -1.94 -3.08 -3.63
CA GLY A 146 -2.71 -1.93 -3.21
C GLY A 146 -2.03 -0.61 -3.56
N HIS A 147 -2.85 0.42 -3.67
CA HIS A 147 -2.43 1.79 -3.95
C HIS A 147 -2.70 2.68 -2.74
N SER A 148 -1.83 3.65 -2.48
CA SER A 148 -2.01 4.60 -1.37
C SER A 148 -2.12 3.87 -0.03
N LEU A 149 -3.12 4.18 0.81
CA LEU A 149 -3.47 3.43 2.02
C LEU A 149 -3.55 1.92 1.75
N GLY A 150 -4.13 1.51 0.61
CA GLY A 150 -4.21 0.10 0.21
C GLY A 150 -2.84 -0.57 0.10
N GLY A 151 -1.80 0.17 -0.28
CA GLY A 151 -0.42 -0.32 -0.28
C GLY A 151 0.12 -0.61 1.12
N ALA A 152 -0.25 0.21 2.11
CA ALA A 152 0.08 -0.06 3.51
C ALA A 152 -0.68 -1.29 4.03
N LEU A 153 -1.97 -1.40 3.72
CA LEU A 153 -2.79 -2.57 4.09
C LEU A 153 -2.26 -3.85 3.45
N ALA A 154 -1.79 -3.78 2.20
CA ALA A 154 -1.18 -4.91 1.49
C ALA A 154 0.06 -5.46 2.22
N LEU A 155 0.95 -4.59 2.69
CA LEU A 155 2.12 -4.99 3.46
C LEU A 155 1.75 -5.62 4.80
N LEU A 156 0.83 -5.01 5.55
CA LEU A 156 0.35 -5.56 6.83
C LEU A 156 -0.37 -6.90 6.63
N ALA A 157 -1.21 -7.02 5.60
CA ALA A 157 -1.91 -8.26 5.27
C ALA A 157 -0.94 -9.38 4.90
N ALA A 158 0.12 -9.07 4.13
CA ALA A 158 1.16 -10.04 3.80
C ALA A 158 1.80 -10.63 5.06
N TRP A 159 2.12 -9.77 6.05
CA TRP A 159 2.62 -10.22 7.35
C TRP A 159 1.64 -11.14 8.06
N LEU A 160 0.35 -10.78 8.11
CA LEU A 160 -0.67 -11.58 8.78
C LEU A 160 -0.90 -12.93 8.06
N PHE A 161 -0.89 -12.98 6.72
CA PHE A 161 -0.95 -14.22 5.98
C PHE A 161 0.22 -15.16 6.34
N LEU A 162 1.44 -14.63 6.38
CA LEU A 162 2.62 -15.39 6.80
C LEU A 162 2.45 -15.94 8.23
N ARG A 163 1.93 -15.13 9.17
CA ARG A 163 1.68 -15.56 10.56
C ARG A 163 0.62 -16.66 10.66
N ARG A 164 -0.27 -16.75 9.69
CA ARG A 164 -1.28 -17.81 9.55
C ARG A 164 -0.84 -18.93 8.62
N MET A 165 0.46 -19.07 8.34
CA MET A 165 1.05 -20.10 7.51
C MET A 165 0.57 -20.10 6.05
N VAL A 166 0.08 -18.98 5.55
CA VAL A 166 -0.27 -18.78 4.14
C VAL A 166 0.94 -18.14 3.44
N ASN A 167 1.51 -18.86 2.48
CA ASN A 167 2.66 -18.36 1.73
C ASN A 167 2.25 -17.26 0.76
N VAL A 168 2.87 -16.08 0.90
CA VAL A 168 2.71 -14.97 -0.03
C VAL A 168 3.77 -15.07 -1.11
N HIS A 169 3.34 -15.05 -2.36
CA HIS A 169 4.23 -15.16 -3.51
C HIS A 169 4.96 -13.85 -3.77
N GLN A 170 4.26 -12.78 -4.08
CA GLN A 170 4.83 -11.44 -4.29
C GLN A 170 3.85 -10.34 -3.84
N ILE A 171 4.40 -9.18 -3.48
CA ILE A 171 3.67 -8.01 -2.99
C ILE A 171 4.04 -6.80 -3.84
N TYR A 172 3.04 -6.14 -4.41
CA TYR A 172 3.23 -4.95 -5.24
C TYR A 172 2.45 -3.78 -4.64
N THR A 173 3.12 -2.66 -4.40
CA THR A 173 2.48 -1.47 -3.89
C THR A 173 2.75 -0.26 -4.78
N PHE A 174 1.76 0.62 -4.91
CA PHE A 174 1.82 1.81 -5.74
C PHE A 174 1.54 3.03 -4.87
N GLY A 175 2.51 3.90 -4.70
CA GLY A 175 2.34 5.12 -3.91
C GLY A 175 2.00 4.87 -2.43
N GLY A 176 2.36 3.71 -1.88
CA GLY A 176 2.04 3.35 -0.50
C GLY A 176 2.86 4.12 0.53
N PRO A 177 2.27 4.57 1.65
CA PRO A 177 2.98 5.22 2.76
C PRO A 177 3.80 4.24 3.59
N MET A 178 4.61 4.76 4.50
CA MET A 178 5.37 3.98 5.48
C MET A 178 4.47 3.35 6.53
N ILE A 179 4.66 2.07 6.83
CA ILE A 179 3.76 1.31 7.72
C ILE A 179 4.19 1.25 9.18
N GLY A 180 5.45 1.53 9.47
CA GLY A 180 5.97 1.36 10.81
C GLY A 180 7.40 1.85 10.99
N ASN A 181 7.98 1.55 12.14
CA ASN A 181 9.36 1.91 12.46
C ASN A 181 10.38 0.91 11.90
N GLN A 182 11.68 1.21 12.09
CA GLN A 182 12.79 0.39 11.61
C GLN A 182 12.70 -1.08 12.07
N ALA A 183 12.28 -1.34 13.31
CA ALA A 183 12.17 -2.70 13.82
C ALA A 183 11.08 -3.51 13.10
N ALA A 184 9.91 -2.91 12.87
CA ALA A 184 8.81 -3.52 12.13
C ALA A 184 9.22 -3.81 10.67
N VAL A 185 9.85 -2.84 10.02
CA VAL A 185 10.30 -2.93 8.63
C VAL A 185 11.43 -3.96 8.47
N ALA A 186 12.38 -4.02 9.39
CA ALA A 186 13.45 -5.04 9.35
C ALA A 186 12.89 -6.47 9.45
N ALA A 187 11.80 -6.67 10.19
CA ALA A 187 11.11 -7.97 10.21
C ALA A 187 10.47 -8.29 8.85
N MET A 188 9.78 -7.33 8.24
CA MET A 188 9.20 -7.46 6.90
C MET A 188 10.27 -7.79 5.84
N ASP A 189 11.39 -7.05 5.87
CA ASP A 189 12.48 -7.21 4.90
C ASP A 189 13.15 -8.60 5.00
N ARG A 190 13.22 -9.15 6.21
CA ARG A 190 13.75 -10.48 6.43
C ARG A 190 12.82 -11.57 5.89
N GLU A 191 11.52 -11.48 6.21
CA GLU A 191 10.55 -12.52 5.87
C GLU A 191 10.16 -12.49 4.39
N PHE A 192 10.15 -11.29 3.78
CA PHE A 192 9.76 -11.09 2.39
C PHE A 192 10.92 -10.64 1.49
N ALA A 193 12.14 -11.08 1.80
CA ALA A 193 13.33 -10.73 1.01
C ALA A 193 13.14 -11.01 -0.48
N GLY A 194 13.24 -9.96 -1.31
CA GLY A 194 13.07 -10.04 -2.75
C GLY A 194 11.62 -10.23 -3.25
N LYS A 195 10.62 -10.17 -2.37
CA LYS A 195 9.20 -10.35 -2.72
C LYS A 195 8.37 -9.07 -2.68
N ILE A 196 8.90 -7.96 -2.15
CA ILE A 196 8.20 -6.67 -2.06
C ILE A 196 8.70 -5.74 -3.16
N PHE A 197 7.79 -5.27 -3.99
CA PHE A 197 8.04 -4.36 -5.10
C PHE A 197 7.24 -3.07 -4.90
N ARG A 198 7.92 -2.00 -4.45
CA ARG A 198 7.30 -0.71 -4.14
C ARG A 198 7.52 0.26 -5.28
N TYR A 199 6.47 0.50 -6.06
CA TYR A 199 6.50 1.47 -7.15
C TYR A 199 6.17 2.86 -6.65
N VAL A 200 7.04 3.82 -6.96
CA VAL A 200 6.95 5.21 -6.52
C VAL A 200 7.05 6.14 -7.72
N ASN A 201 6.00 6.89 -7.99
CA ASN A 201 6.07 7.99 -8.94
C ASN A 201 6.84 9.15 -8.30
N VAL A 202 7.92 9.61 -8.93
CA VAL A 202 8.87 10.58 -8.34
C VAL A 202 8.22 11.81 -7.72
N PRO A 203 7.24 12.49 -8.36
CA PRO A 203 6.59 13.66 -7.76
C PRO A 203 5.51 13.33 -6.72
N ASP A 204 5.16 12.05 -6.53
CA ASP A 204 4.17 11.63 -5.54
C ASP A 204 4.67 11.83 -4.11
N PRO A 205 3.99 12.65 -3.28
CA PRO A 205 4.41 12.89 -1.91
C PRO A 205 4.01 11.78 -0.92
N VAL A 206 2.97 10.98 -1.22
CA VAL A 206 2.40 10.00 -0.27
C VAL A 206 3.39 8.93 0.18
N PRO A 207 4.27 8.36 -0.66
CA PRO A 207 5.27 7.40 -0.20
C PRO A 207 6.22 7.96 0.86
N LYS A 208 6.38 9.27 0.94
CA LYS A 208 7.25 9.92 1.94
C LYS A 208 6.55 10.20 3.26
N LEU A 209 5.31 9.78 3.42
CA LEU A 209 4.51 10.02 4.60
C LEU A 209 4.36 8.72 5.43
N PRO A 210 4.15 8.82 6.72
CA PRO A 210 4.30 10.00 7.55
C PRO A 210 5.79 10.30 7.84
N THR A 211 6.28 11.46 7.47
CA THR A 211 7.65 11.90 7.77
C THR A 211 7.78 12.48 9.16
N VAL A 212 6.66 12.83 9.78
CA VAL A 212 6.61 13.54 11.05
C VAL A 212 5.68 12.79 12.00
N SER A 213 6.27 12.02 12.89
CA SER A 213 5.61 11.68 14.15
C SER A 213 6.01 12.74 15.17
N LEU A 214 5.04 13.34 15.84
CA LEU A 214 5.25 14.32 16.92
C LEU A 214 6.02 13.76 18.12
N VAL A 215 6.25 12.45 18.18
CA VAL A 215 7.00 11.75 19.21
C VAL A 215 8.04 10.88 18.51
N ALA A 216 9.29 11.32 18.44
CA ALA A 216 10.56 10.60 18.18
C ALA A 216 10.51 9.21 17.44
N ASN A 217 9.49 8.93 16.66
CA ASN A 217 9.25 7.66 16.00
C ASN A 217 9.61 7.80 14.52
N GLN A 218 10.74 7.25 14.15
CA GLN A 218 11.19 7.24 12.77
C GLN A 218 10.45 6.15 11.99
N TYR A 219 9.49 6.57 11.18
CA TYR A 219 8.93 5.71 10.14
C TYR A 219 9.98 5.40 9.07
N THR A 220 9.88 4.23 8.49
CA THR A 220 10.71 3.84 7.36
C THR A 220 9.96 2.90 6.42
N HIS A 221 10.55 2.65 5.24
CA HIS A 221 9.99 1.77 4.23
C HIS A 221 10.61 0.39 4.23
N CYS A 222 9.81 -0.62 3.85
CA CYS A 222 10.29 -1.95 3.48
C CYS A 222 10.96 -1.91 2.12
N GLN A 223 12.05 -2.66 1.93
CA GLN A 223 12.74 -2.88 0.66
C GLN A 223 13.08 -1.57 -0.09
N GLN A 224 13.73 -1.69 -1.23
CA GLN A 224 14.02 -0.56 -2.10
C GLN A 224 12.80 -0.16 -2.93
N GLU A 225 12.69 1.13 -3.21
CA GLU A 225 11.68 1.65 -4.11
C GLU A 225 12.08 1.47 -5.59
N ILE A 226 11.08 1.20 -6.41
CA ILE A 226 11.20 1.19 -7.87
C ILE A 226 10.62 2.51 -8.36
N MET A 227 11.50 3.42 -8.75
CA MET A 227 11.10 4.76 -9.15
C MET A 227 10.53 4.79 -10.56
N LEU A 228 9.36 5.40 -10.71
CA LEU A 228 8.71 5.71 -11.97
C LEU A 228 8.83 7.20 -12.30
N GLY A 229 8.96 7.53 -13.59
CA GLY A 229 9.05 8.91 -14.07
C GLY A 229 10.47 9.41 -14.25
N VAL A 230 10.62 10.64 -14.72
CA VAL A 230 11.91 11.21 -15.16
C VAL A 230 12.65 11.82 -13.96
N ALA A 231 13.95 11.59 -13.88
CA ALA A 231 14.84 12.08 -12.82
C ALA A 231 14.80 13.62 -12.58
N GLY A 232 14.37 14.42 -13.57
CA GLY A 232 14.21 15.87 -13.40
C GLY A 232 13.09 16.32 -12.47
N ALA A 233 12.10 15.47 -12.22
CA ALA A 233 11.01 15.75 -11.29
C ALA A 233 11.41 15.50 -9.80
N ALA A 234 12.52 14.80 -9.57
CA ALA A 234 13.00 14.44 -8.24
C ALA A 234 13.44 15.68 -7.41
N GLY A 235 14.00 16.70 -8.07
CA GLY A 235 14.49 17.89 -7.39
C GLY A 235 13.42 18.66 -6.63
N ALA A 236 12.31 18.99 -7.28
CA ALA A 236 11.22 19.77 -6.68
C ALA A 236 10.51 19.03 -5.52
N ALA A 237 10.42 17.70 -5.58
CA ALA A 237 9.89 16.91 -4.48
C ALA A 237 10.87 16.84 -3.30
N ALA A 238 12.16 16.63 -3.59
CA ALA A 238 13.22 16.62 -2.57
C ALA A 238 13.32 17.96 -1.84
N ASP A 239 13.26 19.08 -2.56
CA ASP A 239 13.30 20.42 -1.98
C ASP A 239 12.11 20.68 -1.05
N PHE A 240 10.90 20.25 -1.44
CA PHE A 240 9.71 20.35 -0.59
C PHE A 240 9.89 19.60 0.74
N PHE A 241 10.35 18.34 0.69
CA PHE A 241 10.55 17.54 1.91
C PHE A 241 11.74 18.01 2.75
N GLN A 242 12.79 18.55 2.12
CA GLN A 242 13.91 19.16 2.85
C GLN A 242 13.47 20.42 3.60
N GLN A 243 12.63 21.26 2.98
CA GLN A 243 12.04 22.42 3.65
C GLN A 243 11.11 22.01 4.80
N LEU A 244 10.33 20.94 4.60
CA LEU A 244 9.47 20.38 5.62
C LEU A 244 10.29 19.86 6.81
N GLY A 245 11.34 19.07 6.57
CA GLY A 245 12.23 18.58 7.62
C GLY A 245 12.92 19.68 8.42
N LYS A 246 13.32 20.77 7.77
CA LYS A 246 13.90 21.93 8.47
C LYS A 246 12.89 22.62 9.40
N LYS A 247 11.66 22.85 8.94
CA LYS A 247 10.59 23.48 9.74
C LYS A 247 10.16 22.64 10.94
N THR A 248 10.25 21.30 10.86
CA THR A 248 9.90 20.38 11.96
C THR A 248 11.01 20.25 13.01
N VAL A 249 12.27 20.41 12.65
CA VAL A 249 13.40 20.44 13.60
C VAL A 249 13.32 21.64 14.52
N ASP A 250 12.73 22.76 14.06
CA ASP A 250 12.54 23.96 14.88
C ASP A 250 11.40 23.84 15.92
N GLY A 251 10.77 22.67 16.05
CA GLY A 251 9.85 22.34 17.16
C GLY A 251 8.49 23.02 17.15
N ILE A 252 8.11 23.68 16.06
CA ILE A 252 6.85 24.42 15.95
C ILE A 252 5.95 23.76 14.89
N LEU A 253 5.25 22.70 15.28
CA LEU A 253 4.07 22.26 14.56
C LEU A 253 2.92 23.20 14.87
N ASN A 254 2.80 24.26 14.08
CA ASN A 254 1.63 25.14 14.15
C ASN A 254 0.67 24.82 12.99
N ALA A 255 -0.57 25.27 13.11
CA ALA A 255 -1.60 25.07 12.09
C ALA A 255 -1.15 25.51 10.69
N THR A 256 -0.34 26.55 10.60
CA THR A 256 0.21 27.10 9.35
C THR A 256 1.13 26.11 8.64
N LEU A 257 1.94 25.34 9.37
CA LEU A 257 2.81 24.34 8.78
C LEU A 257 2.01 23.14 8.22
N LEU A 258 0.96 22.74 8.93
CA LEU A 258 0.05 21.69 8.46
C LEU A 258 -0.68 22.12 7.18
N ASP A 259 -1.10 23.38 7.11
CA ASP A 259 -1.74 23.95 5.92
C ASP A 259 -0.75 24.06 4.74
N ASP A 260 0.50 24.42 4.98
CA ASP A 260 1.55 24.46 3.94
C ASP A 260 1.85 23.05 3.39
N ILE A 261 1.93 22.05 4.28
CA ILE A 261 2.09 20.63 3.90
C ILE A 261 0.91 20.21 3.03
N TRP A 262 -0.30 20.52 3.49
CA TRP A 262 -1.52 20.15 2.80
C TRP A 262 -1.61 20.75 1.41
N LYS A 263 -1.31 22.04 1.28
CA LYS A 263 -1.26 22.72 -0.01
C LYS A 263 -0.24 22.09 -0.97
N GLY A 264 0.96 21.82 -0.47
CA GLY A 264 1.99 21.14 -1.28
C GLY A 264 1.61 19.72 -1.71
N LEU A 265 0.82 19.01 -0.90
CA LEU A 265 0.23 17.70 -1.26
C LEU A 265 -0.84 17.87 -2.34
N GLN A 266 -1.75 18.84 -2.20
CA GLN A 266 -2.81 19.11 -3.19
C GLN A 266 -2.25 19.45 -4.57
N GLU A 267 -1.18 20.24 -4.65
CA GLU A 267 -0.53 20.59 -5.91
C GLU A 267 0.05 19.36 -6.66
N ARG A 268 0.32 18.27 -5.94
CA ARG A 268 0.95 17.05 -6.48
C ARG A 268 0.04 15.83 -6.55
N ILE A 269 -1.24 16.00 -6.20
CA ILE A 269 -2.20 14.87 -6.12
C ILE A 269 -2.34 14.11 -7.44
N GLY A 270 -2.21 14.81 -8.58
CA GLY A 270 -2.26 14.17 -9.89
C GLY A 270 -1.16 13.13 -10.11
N ALA A 271 -0.01 13.28 -9.44
CA ALA A 271 1.06 12.30 -9.48
C ALA A 271 0.77 11.06 -8.64
N HIS A 272 -0.11 11.18 -7.63
CA HIS A 272 -0.52 10.09 -6.75
C HIS A 272 -1.59 9.19 -7.37
N GLY A 273 -2.39 9.68 -8.30
CA GLY A 273 -3.49 8.90 -8.89
C GLY A 273 -3.05 7.64 -9.63
N MET A 274 -3.85 6.56 -9.58
CA MET A 274 -3.57 5.29 -10.27
C MET A 274 -3.38 5.45 -11.79
N ASP A 275 -4.06 6.41 -12.42
CA ASP A 275 -3.86 6.71 -13.84
C ASP A 275 -2.41 7.10 -14.17
N SER A 276 -1.77 7.89 -13.29
CA SER A 276 -0.35 8.26 -13.44
C SER A 276 0.56 7.03 -13.28
N TYR A 277 0.32 6.18 -12.30
CA TYR A 277 1.08 4.95 -12.09
C TYR A 277 0.95 3.99 -13.27
N ARG A 278 -0.27 3.73 -13.74
CA ARG A 278 -0.53 2.84 -14.89
C ARG A 278 0.11 3.35 -16.17
N LYS A 279 0.03 4.67 -16.43
CA LYS A 279 0.68 5.29 -17.59
C LYS A 279 2.19 5.11 -17.56
N LEU A 280 2.82 5.38 -16.42
CA LEU A 280 4.27 5.25 -16.26
C LEU A 280 4.74 3.80 -16.37
N LEU A 281 3.98 2.85 -15.85
CA LEU A 281 4.24 1.42 -16.01
C LEU A 281 4.15 1.01 -17.49
N ALA A 282 3.09 1.43 -18.19
CA ALA A 282 2.94 1.14 -19.63
C ALA A 282 4.09 1.71 -20.49
N ASP A 283 4.70 2.82 -20.07
CA ASP A 283 5.82 3.42 -20.76
C ASP A 283 7.13 2.62 -20.59
N LEU A 284 7.23 1.75 -19.57
CA LEU A 284 8.37 0.82 -19.43
C LEU A 284 8.41 -0.23 -20.55
N PHE A 285 7.28 -0.57 -21.15
CA PHE A 285 7.17 -1.57 -22.22
C PHE A 285 7.33 -0.97 -23.62
N LYS A 286 7.44 0.36 -23.75
CA LYS A 286 7.63 1.03 -25.03
C LYS A 286 9.09 1.24 -25.39
N LYS A 287 9.99 0.87 -24.49
CA LYS A 287 11.45 0.92 -24.66
C LYS A 287 12.00 -0.46 -25.00
#